data_ada35421754d207e64acc78c11dc5211
#
_entry.id   ada35421754d207e64acc78c11dc5211
#
_cell.length_a   1.000
_cell.length_b   1.000
_cell.length_c   1.000
_cell.angle_alpha   90.00
_cell.angle_beta   90.00
_cell.angle_gamma   90.00
#
_symmetry.space_group_name_H-M   'P 1'
#
loop_
_entity.id
_entity.type
_entity.pdbx_description
1 polymer ?
#
loop_
_entity_poly.entity_id
_entity_poly.type
_entity_poly.pdbx_seq_one_letter_code
_entity_poly.pdbx_strand_id
1 'polypeptide(L)'
;MGRHRALGYTGRRSMADSSAPPSTSDAEVPDSTVPSPALQRLWFALERTGWSFLTVVPAHPGAPALEAATAILEAGAPYAATQKIHLDDAIGLSPAEAPRRVLELRERVARGERVVAVIDSVLTRPASLPVALAADGVLLCVTLGETDFGSARKTMEFIGPERFVGSVTFPRQKKGRGLFSRKKKKP
;
A
#
# COMPACT_ATOMS: atom_id res chain seq x y z
N MET A 1 -44.16 -18.79 -61.75
CA MET A 1 -44.08 -20.27 -61.63
C MET A 1 -43.24 -20.53 -60.41
N GLY A 2 -43.74 -21.08 -59.43
CA GLY A 2 -44.37 -22.13 -58.72
C GLY A 2 -44.12 -21.87 -57.23
N ARG A 3 -45.07 -21.64 -56.42
CA ARG A 3 -45.92 -22.46 -55.53
C ARG A 3 -45.14 -23.55 -54.77
N HIS A 4 -45.11 -23.50 -53.47
CA HIS A 4 -45.71 -24.44 -52.49
C HIS A 4 -45.14 -24.09 -51.09
N ARG A 5 -45.95 -23.75 -50.18
CA ARG A 5 -46.92 -24.46 -49.31
C ARG A 5 -46.35 -24.66 -47.88
N ALA A 6 -47.12 -24.09 -47.00
CA ALA A 6 -47.04 -24.17 -45.55
C ALA A 6 -47.09 -25.58 -44.98
N LEU A 7 -46.56 -25.78 -43.84
CA LEU A 7 -47.19 -26.62 -42.79
C LEU A 7 -46.58 -26.19 -41.43
N GLY A 8 -47.51 -25.80 -40.58
CA GLY A 8 -47.39 -25.52 -39.19
C GLY A 8 -47.22 -26.77 -38.35
N TYR A 9 -46.61 -26.54 -37.21
CA TYR A 9 -46.77 -27.43 -36.06
C TYR A 9 -46.84 -26.64 -34.77
N THR A 10 -47.98 -26.68 -34.15
CA THR A 10 -48.29 -26.25 -32.81
C THR A 10 -47.71 -27.28 -31.84
N GLY A 11 -46.96 -26.83 -30.84
CA GLY A 11 -46.51 -27.68 -29.75
C GLY A 11 -46.27 -26.89 -28.50
N ARG A 12 -47.30 -26.76 -27.70
CA ARG A 12 -47.33 -26.26 -26.31
C ARG A 12 -46.56 -27.21 -25.42
N ARG A 13 -45.68 -26.71 -24.53
CA ARG A 13 -45.48 -27.14 -23.11
C ARG A 13 -44.46 -26.21 -22.45
N SER A 14 -45.01 -25.47 -21.58
CA SER A 14 -44.76 -25.24 -20.19
C SER A 14 -43.72 -26.16 -19.55
N MET A 15 -42.65 -25.57 -19.03
CA MET A 15 -42.19 -25.88 -17.67
C MET A 15 -41.17 -24.81 -17.28
N ALA A 16 -41.49 -24.19 -16.16
CA ALA A 16 -40.60 -23.33 -15.40
C ALA A 16 -39.36 -24.15 -14.99
N ASP A 17 -38.18 -23.63 -15.29
CA ASP A 17 -37.00 -24.05 -14.56
C ASP A 17 -36.31 -22.79 -14.05
N SER A 18 -36.50 -22.61 -12.77
CA SER A 18 -35.95 -21.55 -11.95
C SER A 18 -34.53 -21.95 -11.62
N SER A 19 -33.59 -21.66 -12.48
CA SER A 19 -32.17 -21.81 -12.19
C SER A 19 -31.63 -20.47 -11.73
N ALA A 20 -31.66 -20.25 -10.43
CA ALA A 20 -30.89 -19.20 -9.80
C ALA A 20 -29.39 -19.42 -10.12
N PRO A 21 -28.64 -18.35 -10.47
CA PRO A 21 -27.21 -18.49 -10.65
C PRO A 21 -26.57 -18.83 -9.29
N PRO A 22 -25.55 -19.70 -9.26
CA PRO A 22 -24.83 -20.00 -8.04
C PRO A 22 -24.17 -18.73 -7.52
N SER A 23 -24.52 -18.36 -6.30
CA SER A 23 -23.83 -17.32 -5.55
C SER A 23 -22.43 -17.84 -5.19
N THR A 24 -21.49 -17.68 -6.09
CA THR A 24 -20.07 -17.81 -5.78
C THR A 24 -19.59 -16.53 -5.10
N SER A 25 -19.94 -16.40 -3.85
CA SER A 25 -19.26 -15.51 -2.92
C SER A 25 -18.15 -16.31 -2.24
N ASP A 26 -17.20 -16.78 -3.02
CA ASP A 26 -15.89 -17.13 -2.50
C ASP A 26 -15.13 -15.81 -2.32
N ALA A 27 -15.39 -15.17 -1.19
CA ALA A 27 -14.46 -14.22 -0.63
C ALA A 27 -13.21 -15.03 -0.27
N GLU A 28 -12.30 -15.13 -1.22
CA GLU A 28 -10.96 -15.65 -1.02
C GLU A 28 -10.33 -14.84 0.12
N VAL A 29 -10.34 -15.45 1.31
CA VAL A 29 -9.56 -14.96 2.45
C VAL A 29 -8.11 -15.04 1.97
N PRO A 30 -7.38 -13.94 1.82
CA PRO A 30 -6.00 -14.00 1.36
C PRO A 30 -5.23 -14.80 2.39
N ASP A 31 -4.73 -15.96 1.97
CA ASP A 31 -3.77 -16.77 2.74
C ASP A 31 -2.53 -15.89 2.97
N SER A 32 -2.40 -15.40 4.21
CA SER A 32 -1.49 -14.32 4.60
C SER A 32 0.00 -14.72 4.60
N THR A 33 0.35 -15.86 4.02
CA THR A 33 1.72 -16.40 4.07
C THR A 33 2.53 -16.18 2.79
N VAL A 34 1.90 -15.77 1.68
CA VAL A 34 2.63 -15.51 0.43
C VAL A 34 2.67 -14.00 0.14
N PRO A 35 3.86 -13.39 0.04
CA PRO A 35 3.97 -11.98 -0.30
C PRO A 35 3.29 -11.66 -1.63
N SER A 36 2.55 -10.55 -1.66
CA SER A 36 1.86 -10.11 -2.88
C SER A 36 2.81 -10.03 -4.08
N PRO A 37 2.46 -10.58 -5.25
CA PRO A 37 3.29 -10.47 -6.46
C PRO A 37 3.61 -9.02 -6.85
N ALA A 38 2.77 -8.06 -6.48
CA ALA A 38 3.01 -6.64 -6.70
C ALA A 38 4.17 -6.13 -5.83
N LEU A 39 4.21 -6.52 -4.56
CA LEU A 39 5.30 -6.17 -3.64
C LEU A 39 6.60 -6.84 -4.03
N GLN A 40 6.57 -8.10 -4.48
CA GLN A 40 7.77 -8.76 -5.02
C GLN A 40 8.33 -8.02 -6.23
N ARG A 41 7.48 -7.61 -7.18
CA ARG A 41 7.91 -6.80 -8.34
C ARG A 41 8.50 -5.46 -7.91
N LEU A 42 7.89 -4.81 -6.91
CA LEU A 42 8.43 -3.57 -6.35
C LEU A 42 9.80 -3.82 -5.72
N TRP A 43 9.95 -4.89 -4.91
CA TRP A 43 11.24 -5.25 -4.34
C TRP A 43 12.33 -5.39 -5.41
N PHE A 44 12.09 -6.17 -6.48
CA PHE A 44 13.06 -6.32 -7.57
C PHE A 44 13.33 -5.02 -8.33
N ALA A 45 12.33 -4.13 -8.42
CA ALA A 45 12.55 -2.81 -9.00
C ALA A 45 13.49 -1.97 -8.12
N LEU A 46 13.32 -2.03 -6.80
CA LEU A 46 14.19 -1.37 -5.83
C LEU A 46 15.61 -1.94 -5.88
N GLU A 47 15.79 -3.28 -5.91
CA GLU A 47 17.09 -3.91 -6.00
C GLU A 47 17.93 -3.40 -7.20
N ARG A 48 17.27 -3.09 -8.31
CA ARG A 48 17.97 -2.54 -9.51
C ARG A 48 18.48 -1.12 -9.31
N THR A 49 17.97 -0.36 -8.35
CA THR A 49 18.47 0.99 -8.06
C THR A 49 19.73 1.00 -7.21
N GLY A 50 20.11 -0.14 -6.62
CA GLY A 50 21.30 -0.27 -5.77
C GLY A 50 21.19 0.54 -4.48
N TRP A 51 19.97 0.72 -3.95
CA TRP A 51 19.73 1.53 -2.76
C TRP A 51 20.44 0.97 -1.51
N SER A 52 20.84 1.87 -0.65
CA SER A 52 21.32 1.57 0.71
C SER A 52 20.44 2.21 1.79
N PHE A 53 19.80 3.33 1.44
CA PHE A 53 18.88 4.03 2.31
C PHE A 53 17.58 4.38 1.57
N LEU A 54 16.46 3.79 1.99
CA LEU A 54 15.11 4.13 1.51
C LEU A 54 14.32 4.84 2.58
N THR A 55 13.43 5.74 2.16
CA THR A 55 12.43 6.34 3.06
C THR A 55 11.04 6.05 2.55
N VAL A 56 10.14 5.63 3.43
CA VAL A 56 8.71 5.48 3.16
C VAL A 56 7.96 6.68 3.76
N VAL A 57 7.28 7.43 2.90
CA VAL A 57 6.54 8.64 3.27
C VAL A 57 5.05 8.48 3.00
N PRO A 58 4.18 8.80 3.95
CA PRO A 58 2.74 8.82 3.72
C PRO A 58 2.35 10.00 2.84
N ALA A 59 1.55 9.76 1.80
CA ALA A 59 1.04 10.79 0.90
C ALA A 59 0.06 11.76 1.59
N HIS A 60 -0.54 11.33 2.70
CA HIS A 60 -1.37 12.16 3.58
C HIS A 60 -1.22 11.68 5.03
N PRO A 61 -1.56 12.50 6.03
CA PRO A 61 -1.54 12.07 7.42
C PRO A 61 -2.44 10.85 7.66
N GLY A 62 -1.90 9.78 8.25
CA GLY A 62 -2.63 8.55 8.54
C GLY A 62 -2.55 7.46 7.46
N ALA A 63 -1.88 7.70 6.32
CA ALA A 63 -1.56 6.59 5.43
C ALA A 63 -0.58 5.60 6.11
N PRO A 64 -0.76 4.27 5.93
CA PRO A 64 -0.08 3.24 6.73
C PRO A 64 1.37 3.00 6.24
N ALA A 65 2.24 3.99 6.44
CA ALA A 65 3.62 3.94 5.94
C ALA A 65 4.48 2.86 6.63
N LEU A 66 4.23 2.56 7.90
CA LEU A 66 4.93 1.49 8.61
C LEU A 66 4.52 0.11 8.08
N GLU A 67 3.24 -0.10 7.85
CA GLU A 67 2.76 -1.34 7.23
C GLU A 67 3.31 -1.48 5.80
N ALA A 68 3.42 -0.37 5.06
CA ALA A 68 4.03 -0.38 3.73
C ALA A 68 5.49 -0.83 3.78
N ALA A 69 6.28 -0.25 4.68
CA ALA A 69 7.67 -0.62 4.87
C ALA A 69 7.82 -2.09 5.26
N THR A 70 7.04 -2.55 6.24
CA THR A 70 7.03 -3.94 6.70
C THR A 70 6.69 -4.90 5.57
N ALA A 71 5.62 -4.65 4.83
CA ALA A 71 5.19 -5.50 3.72
C ALA A 71 6.23 -5.60 2.59
N ILE A 72 6.95 -4.51 2.30
CA ILE A 72 8.05 -4.52 1.33
C ILE A 72 9.21 -5.38 1.84
N LEU A 73 9.57 -5.25 3.11
CA LEU A 73 10.65 -6.03 3.73
C LEU A 73 10.31 -7.51 3.78
N GLU A 74 9.08 -7.86 4.13
CA GLU A 74 8.59 -9.25 4.11
C GLU A 74 8.64 -9.85 2.70
N ALA A 75 8.23 -9.06 1.69
CA ALA A 75 8.30 -9.49 0.29
C ALA A 75 9.76 -9.70 -0.18
N GLY A 76 10.69 -8.93 0.35
CA GLY A 76 12.11 -8.98 0.03
C GLY A 76 12.90 -10.02 0.82
N ALA A 77 12.42 -10.44 2.00
CA ALA A 77 13.16 -11.29 2.94
C ALA A 77 13.74 -12.57 2.31
N PRO A 78 13.04 -13.32 1.45
CA PRO A 78 13.57 -14.51 0.80
C PRO A 78 14.78 -14.22 -0.12
N TYR A 79 14.89 -12.99 -0.61
CA TYR A 79 15.90 -12.58 -1.60
C TYR A 79 17.06 -11.80 -0.97
N ALA A 80 16.87 -11.29 0.24
CA ALA A 80 17.85 -10.46 0.97
C ALA A 80 18.63 -11.25 2.03
N ALA A 81 18.68 -12.57 1.95
CA ALA A 81 19.15 -13.47 3.01
C ALA A 81 20.56 -13.16 3.59
N THR A 82 21.41 -12.47 2.84
CA THR A 82 22.77 -12.09 3.27
C THR A 82 22.90 -10.62 3.69
N GLN A 83 21.86 -9.81 3.51
CA GLN A 83 21.90 -8.39 3.79
C GLN A 83 21.16 -8.05 5.08
N LYS A 84 21.84 -7.33 5.96
CA LYS A 84 21.22 -6.79 7.15
C LYS A 84 20.43 -5.53 6.78
N ILE A 85 19.11 -5.62 6.88
CA ILE A 85 18.21 -4.49 6.65
C ILE A 85 17.69 -4.01 7.99
N HIS A 86 17.84 -2.71 8.26
CA HIS A 86 17.33 -2.05 9.44
C HIS A 86 16.06 -1.26 9.09
N LEU A 87 14.95 -1.59 9.76
CA LEU A 87 13.73 -0.78 9.71
C LEU A 87 13.80 0.23 10.86
N ASP A 88 13.73 1.51 10.51
CA ASP A 88 13.76 2.62 11.46
C ASP A 88 12.41 3.32 11.49
N ASP A 89 11.83 3.44 12.68
CA ASP A 89 10.65 4.25 12.93
C ASP A 89 11.08 5.67 13.29
N ALA A 90 11.13 6.54 12.30
CA ALA A 90 11.46 7.96 12.44
C ALA A 90 10.19 8.85 12.52
N ILE A 91 9.08 8.28 13.00
CA ILE A 91 7.83 9.00 13.25
C ILE A 91 7.98 9.84 14.53
N GLY A 92 7.40 11.02 14.53
CA GLY A 92 7.39 11.89 15.71
C GLY A 92 8.63 12.73 15.92
N LEU A 93 9.59 12.74 15.00
CA LEU A 93 10.82 13.53 15.14
C LEU A 93 10.53 15.03 15.30
N SER A 94 11.19 15.63 16.26
CA SER A 94 11.27 17.09 16.38
C SER A 94 12.31 17.68 15.41
N PRO A 95 12.25 18.98 15.10
CA PRO A 95 13.26 19.65 14.28
C PRO A 95 14.70 19.52 14.81
N ALA A 96 14.86 19.41 16.13
CA ALA A 96 16.18 19.25 16.77
C ALA A 96 16.72 17.81 16.64
N GLU A 97 15.84 16.81 16.60
CA GLU A 97 16.22 15.40 16.53
C GLU A 97 16.49 14.92 15.10
N ALA A 98 15.81 15.50 14.11
CA ALA A 98 15.90 15.04 12.74
C ALA A 98 17.34 15.01 12.16
N PRO A 99 18.20 16.04 12.35
CA PRO A 99 19.58 16.00 11.86
C PRO A 99 20.40 14.88 12.51
N ARG A 100 20.21 14.66 13.82
CA ARG A 100 20.89 13.58 14.53
C ARG A 100 20.46 12.21 14.02
N ARG A 101 19.15 12.01 13.81
CA ARG A 101 18.63 10.78 13.26
C ARG A 101 19.22 10.49 11.87
N VAL A 102 19.32 11.49 11.01
CA VAL A 102 19.96 11.34 9.68
C VAL A 102 21.41 10.85 9.81
N LEU A 103 22.19 11.41 10.75
CA LEU A 103 23.55 10.96 10.99
C LEU A 103 23.61 9.50 11.44
N GLU A 104 22.79 9.10 12.41
CA GLU A 104 22.69 7.73 12.91
C GLU A 104 22.35 6.72 11.78
N LEU A 105 21.41 7.08 10.90
CA LEU A 105 21.03 6.23 9.76
C LEU A 105 22.14 6.13 8.72
N ARG A 106 22.81 7.23 8.43
CA ARG A 106 23.97 7.23 7.51
C ARG A 106 25.16 6.45 8.06
N GLU A 107 25.41 6.47 9.36
CA GLU A 107 26.41 5.63 10.00
C GLU A 107 26.11 4.14 9.86
N ARG A 108 24.84 3.73 9.92
CA ARG A 108 24.43 2.35 9.64
C ARG A 108 24.76 1.95 8.20
N VAL A 109 24.42 2.82 7.25
CA VAL A 109 24.74 2.61 5.83
C VAL A 109 26.25 2.49 5.63
N ALA A 110 27.04 3.35 6.28
CA ALA A 110 28.50 3.29 6.22
C ALA A 110 29.09 1.98 6.78
N ARG A 111 28.37 1.31 7.69
CA ARG A 111 28.72 -0.03 8.18
C ARG A 111 28.24 -1.17 7.28
N GLY A 112 27.69 -0.88 6.12
CA GLY A 112 27.18 -1.86 5.15
C GLY A 112 25.79 -2.40 5.46
N GLU A 113 25.03 -1.77 6.38
CA GLU A 113 23.62 -2.08 6.59
C GLU A 113 22.77 -1.36 5.54
N ARG A 114 21.67 -1.98 5.10
CA ARG A 114 20.61 -1.26 4.40
C ARG A 114 19.63 -0.68 5.41
N VAL A 115 19.08 0.49 5.11
CA VAL A 115 18.14 1.18 6.00
C VAL A 115 16.85 1.48 5.27
N VAL A 116 15.73 1.17 5.91
CA VAL A 116 14.40 1.64 5.51
C VAL A 116 13.85 2.48 6.66
N ALA A 117 13.71 3.78 6.45
CA ALA A 117 13.14 4.69 7.43
C ALA A 117 11.67 5.00 7.10
N VAL A 118 10.82 4.99 8.13
CA VAL A 118 9.43 5.43 8.04
C VAL A 118 9.31 6.78 8.70
N ILE A 119 8.71 7.75 8.01
CA ILE A 119 8.55 9.12 8.51
C ILE A 119 7.10 9.57 8.53
N ASP A 120 6.82 10.65 9.24
CA ASP A 120 5.53 11.33 9.17
C ASP A 120 5.27 11.97 7.80
N SER A 121 4.01 12.30 7.55
CA SER A 121 3.65 13.15 6.41
C SER A 121 4.36 14.51 6.50
N VAL A 122 5.19 14.81 5.52
CA VAL A 122 5.93 16.07 5.40
C VAL A 122 5.00 17.28 5.30
N LEU A 123 3.73 17.07 4.95
CA LEU A 123 2.71 18.12 4.90
C LEU A 123 2.31 18.62 6.27
N THR A 124 2.32 17.75 7.27
CA THR A 124 1.94 18.07 8.66
C THR A 124 3.12 18.17 9.59
N ARG A 125 4.22 17.49 9.26
CA ARG A 125 5.44 17.46 10.07
C ARG A 125 6.69 17.66 9.20
N PRO A 126 6.99 18.91 8.81
CA PRO A 126 8.15 19.21 7.95
C PRO A 126 9.49 18.79 8.55
N ALA A 127 9.56 18.59 9.88
CA ALA A 127 10.76 18.06 10.57
C ALA A 127 11.21 16.71 10.04
N SER A 128 10.33 15.92 9.39
CA SER A 128 10.66 14.64 8.77
C SER A 128 11.40 14.78 7.43
N LEU A 129 11.34 15.95 6.80
CA LEU A 129 11.92 16.18 5.48
C LEU A 129 13.44 15.88 5.38
N PRO A 130 14.29 16.22 6.36
CA PRO A 130 15.71 15.89 6.32
C PRO A 130 15.99 14.39 6.14
N VAL A 131 15.16 13.51 6.71
CA VAL A 131 15.29 12.06 6.58
C VAL A 131 14.97 11.64 5.14
N ALA A 132 13.89 12.15 4.54
CA ALA A 132 13.56 11.87 3.15
C ALA A 132 14.64 12.36 2.17
N LEU A 133 15.20 13.55 2.42
CA LEU A 133 16.25 14.14 1.59
C LEU A 133 17.61 13.41 1.74
N ALA A 134 17.83 12.72 2.85
CA ALA A 134 19.04 11.94 3.07
C ALA A 134 19.03 10.56 2.41
N ALA A 135 17.85 10.05 2.02
CA ALA A 135 17.69 8.74 1.40
C ALA A 135 18.14 8.72 -0.07
N ASP A 136 18.51 7.54 -0.56
CA ASP A 136 18.82 7.29 -1.98
C ASP A 136 17.54 7.24 -2.83
N GLY A 137 16.43 6.82 -2.21
CA GLY A 137 15.12 6.76 -2.85
C GLY A 137 13.97 6.88 -1.85
N VAL A 138 12.83 7.32 -2.34
CA VAL A 138 11.61 7.53 -1.54
C VAL A 138 10.47 6.71 -2.11
N LEU A 139 9.72 6.05 -1.24
CA LEU A 139 8.49 5.34 -1.57
C LEU A 139 7.29 6.11 -1.04
N LEU A 140 6.32 6.36 -1.90
CA LEU A 140 5.07 7.03 -1.52
C LEU A 140 4.05 6.01 -1.05
N CYS A 141 3.54 6.16 0.17
CA CYS A 141 2.44 5.35 0.69
C CYS A 141 1.10 6.05 0.42
N VAL A 142 0.21 5.37 -0.30
CA VAL A 142 -1.10 5.88 -0.76
C VAL A 142 -2.22 5.00 -0.22
N THR A 143 -3.30 5.60 0.29
CA THR A 143 -4.53 4.87 0.64
C THR A 143 -5.63 5.22 -0.35
N LEU A 144 -6.14 4.23 -1.09
CA LEU A 144 -7.23 4.42 -2.05
C LEU A 144 -8.48 4.97 -1.37
N GLY A 145 -9.07 6.01 -1.96
CA GLY A 145 -10.28 6.64 -1.44
C GLY A 145 -10.08 7.50 -0.18
N GLU A 146 -8.84 7.67 0.31
CA GLU A 146 -8.49 8.56 1.42
C GLU A 146 -7.41 9.57 1.01
N THR A 147 -6.40 9.13 0.26
CA THR A 147 -5.37 10.05 -0.27
C THR A 147 -5.97 10.86 -1.42
N ASP A 148 -6.03 12.18 -1.25
CA ASP A 148 -6.35 13.07 -2.33
C ASP A 148 -5.11 13.35 -3.21
N PHE A 149 -5.36 13.62 -4.49
CA PHE A 149 -4.30 13.86 -5.46
C PHE A 149 -3.43 15.09 -5.10
N GLY A 150 -4.05 16.13 -4.51
CA GLY A 150 -3.36 17.36 -4.11
C GLY A 150 -2.33 17.10 -3.01
N SER A 151 -2.66 16.28 -2.00
CA SER A 151 -1.75 15.89 -0.93
C SER A 151 -0.59 15.05 -1.45
N ALA A 152 -0.88 14.05 -2.30
CA ALA A 152 0.15 13.23 -2.92
C ALA A 152 1.13 14.09 -3.75
N ARG A 153 0.59 14.97 -4.60
CA ARG A 153 1.37 15.89 -5.42
C ARG A 153 2.25 16.83 -4.58
N LYS A 154 1.69 17.46 -3.55
CA LYS A 154 2.45 18.37 -2.66
C LYS A 154 3.56 17.61 -1.93
N THR A 155 3.30 16.39 -1.45
CA THR A 155 4.33 15.55 -0.83
C THR A 155 5.50 15.33 -1.78
N MET A 156 5.21 15.00 -3.05
CA MET A 156 6.24 14.83 -4.07
C MET A 156 6.99 16.14 -4.37
N GLU A 157 6.29 17.26 -4.47
CA GLU A 157 6.90 18.57 -4.69
C GLU A 157 7.85 18.98 -3.55
N PHE A 158 7.51 18.71 -2.28
CA PHE A 158 8.38 19.02 -1.14
C PHE A 158 9.65 18.21 -1.09
N ILE A 159 9.60 16.96 -1.50
CA ILE A 159 10.74 16.03 -1.42
C ILE A 159 11.58 16.08 -2.70
N GLY A 160 10.96 16.38 -3.84
CA GLY A 160 11.51 16.31 -5.19
C GLY A 160 11.00 15.05 -5.89
N PRO A 161 10.23 15.22 -7.00
CA PRO A 161 9.60 14.09 -7.69
C PRO A 161 10.60 13.06 -8.23
N GLU A 162 11.82 13.48 -8.55
CA GLU A 162 12.91 12.64 -9.06
C GLU A 162 13.44 11.65 -8.02
N ARG A 163 13.15 11.86 -6.74
CA ARG A 163 13.57 10.98 -5.64
C ARG A 163 12.65 9.78 -5.46
N PHE A 164 11.44 9.84 -6.04
CA PHE A 164 10.47 8.78 -5.88
C PHE A 164 10.77 7.60 -6.79
N VAL A 165 11.07 6.46 -6.18
CA VAL A 165 11.38 5.20 -6.88
C VAL A 165 10.16 4.30 -7.03
N GLY A 166 9.04 4.66 -6.41
CA GLY A 166 7.78 3.93 -6.51
C GLY A 166 6.74 4.36 -5.50
N SER A 167 5.62 3.63 -5.50
CA SER A 167 4.55 3.81 -4.53
C SER A 167 3.97 2.47 -4.08
N VAL A 168 3.47 2.44 -2.84
CA VAL A 168 2.69 1.35 -2.27
C VAL A 168 1.29 1.84 -2.03
N THR A 169 0.32 1.09 -2.55
CA THR A 169 -1.08 1.47 -2.48
C THR A 169 -1.86 0.48 -1.63
N PHE A 170 -2.54 0.98 -0.62
CA PHE A 170 -3.44 0.22 0.23
C PHE A 170 -4.90 0.48 -0.12
N PRO A 171 -5.76 -0.54 -0.04
CA PRO A 171 -7.19 -0.33 -0.11
C PRO A 171 -7.65 0.48 1.12
N ARG A 172 -8.76 1.21 0.96
CA ARG A 172 -9.39 1.93 2.06
C ARG A 172 -9.71 0.96 3.19
N GLN A 173 -9.20 1.22 4.38
CA GLN A 173 -9.62 0.49 5.57
C GLN A 173 -11.08 0.85 5.89
N LYS A 174 -11.98 -0.14 5.83
CA LYS A 174 -13.34 0.04 6.33
C LYS A 174 -13.23 0.28 7.84
N LYS A 175 -13.37 1.53 8.28
CA LYS A 175 -13.56 1.83 9.71
C LYS A 175 -14.72 0.98 10.17
N GLY A 176 -14.46 0.00 11.03
CA GLY A 176 -15.49 -0.84 11.61
C GLY A 176 -16.58 0.07 12.13
N ARG A 177 -17.81 -0.08 11.62
CA ARG A 177 -19.00 0.57 12.19
C ARG A 177 -19.05 0.13 13.64
N GLY A 178 -18.61 1.00 14.55
CA GLY A 178 -18.80 0.80 15.98
C GLY A 178 -20.28 0.46 16.18
N LEU A 179 -20.57 -0.74 16.65
CA LEU A 179 -21.89 -1.11 17.11
C LEU A 179 -22.28 -0.08 18.16
N PHE A 180 -23.20 0.79 17.78
CA PHE A 180 -23.88 1.64 18.74
C PHE A 180 -24.50 0.74 19.80
N SER A 181 -23.86 0.70 20.96
CA SER A 181 -24.39 0.08 22.18
C SER A 181 -25.74 0.73 22.47
N ARG A 182 -26.82 0.01 22.12
CA ARG A 182 -28.18 0.38 22.47
C ARG A 182 -28.27 0.39 24.00
N LYS A 183 -28.16 1.58 24.62
CA LYS A 183 -28.52 1.76 26.02
C LYS A 183 -29.95 1.22 26.23
N LYS A 184 -30.06 0.07 26.87
CA LYS A 184 -31.32 -0.41 27.45
C LYS A 184 -31.78 0.59 28.48
N LYS A 185 -32.86 1.34 28.16
CA LYS A 185 -33.65 2.06 29.14
C LYS A 185 -34.33 1.01 30.02
N LYS A 186 -34.01 0.96 31.29
CA LYS A 186 -34.78 0.21 32.31
C LYS A 186 -35.99 1.04 32.69
N PRO A 187 -37.13 0.39 32.96
CA PRO A 187 -38.39 1.03 33.41
C PRO A 187 -38.24 1.58 34.82
#